data_79770db3b50ab2c387089b2b1a3c37de
#
_entry.id   79770db3b50ab2c387089b2b1a3c37de
#
_cell.length_a   1.000
_cell.length_b   1.000
_cell.length_c   1.000
_cell.angle_alpha   90.00
_cell.angle_beta   90.00
_cell.angle_gamma   90.00
#
_symmetry.space_group_name_H-M   'P 1'
#
loop_
_entity.id
_entity.type
_entity.pdbx_description
1 polymer ?
#
loop_
_entity_poly.entity_id
_entity_poly.type
_entity_poly.pdbx_seq_one_letter_code
_entity_poly.pdbx_strand_id
1 'polypeptide(L)'
;MRFTNEFIEQVRQANDIASVISDYLVLQRRGRNFWACCPFHNEKTASFSVAADKGFYYCFGCHAHGDVFKFIMMKENISFSEAVERLAERAHIPLPEVEKSADDIARDTHRNRLFEINELAGNFFHNCLVKTHYGEPGLAYFHRRHLSDDTIYSFKLGFAPDSWNKLTDAFEKKGVTGPELVEVGLAKEKNGRYYDAFRNRVMFPIRDGRGRIVGFGGRVLDDSRPKYLNSPETMIFNKRRLLFAMDKAHKAIYEEGRAILVEGYMDVISAHNRGICNVVASLGTAFTDEQARLLQRQAKELVLSYDMDGAGRQATLRAMEIVRNLGMRIRVVSLPQGKDPDEYINSAGPDKFREAVDNAPNVLDYMLMTALQQSDETTLEGKAAITATLLPVLAQVSNRVVLEAFLKKMAARIQIDENAIRSEFNKYVAAHPEAGQQQVTISHSVSQENAAARGGGPNAVSEENILRFLMDHPQSCTRIREKIIPGFFANTVRRRIYEKILAVADAQGMYTTSDIQNNLTPEEAEELARIMVLQDVPVDEAVLLDYVKRFRLAELQKKYKEYSARAAAYGQSNDPRLVDALAACKQILEEMKHWS
;
A
#
# COMPACT_ATOMS: atom_id res chain seq x y z
N MET A 1 -21.50 5.64 2.02
CA MET A 1 -20.85 5.96 3.32
C MET A 1 -21.88 5.78 4.42
N ARG A 2 -21.46 5.33 5.62
CA ARG A 2 -22.37 5.09 6.75
C ARG A 2 -22.88 6.39 7.40
N PHE A 3 -22.16 7.50 7.25
CA PHE A 3 -22.46 8.80 7.83
C PHE A 3 -22.54 9.86 6.73
N THR A 4 -23.40 10.87 6.93
CA THR A 4 -23.49 12.03 6.01
C THR A 4 -22.28 12.94 6.19
N ASN A 5 -21.98 13.74 5.18
CA ASN A 5 -20.85 14.69 5.25
C ASN A 5 -21.08 15.72 6.37
N GLU A 6 -22.33 16.16 6.59
CA GLU A 6 -22.70 17.08 7.66
C GLU A 6 -22.40 16.50 9.04
N PHE A 7 -22.71 15.22 9.26
CA PHE A 7 -22.42 14.55 10.53
C PHE A 7 -20.90 14.41 10.74
N ILE A 8 -20.17 14.01 9.72
CA ILE A 8 -18.70 13.91 9.77
C ILE A 8 -18.09 15.25 10.13
N GLU A 9 -18.57 16.33 9.52
CA GLU A 9 -18.09 17.68 9.80
C GLU A 9 -18.45 18.15 11.21
N GLN A 10 -19.64 17.87 11.69
CA GLN A 10 -20.07 18.10 13.06
C GLN A 10 -19.14 17.41 14.07
N VAL A 11 -18.81 16.12 13.84
CA VAL A 11 -17.88 15.36 14.69
C VAL A 11 -16.48 15.95 14.62
N ARG A 12 -16.03 16.38 13.44
CA ARG A 12 -14.73 17.02 13.25
C ARG A 12 -14.62 18.31 14.07
N GLN A 13 -15.61 19.20 13.96
CA GLN A 13 -15.62 20.49 14.64
C GLN A 13 -15.69 20.35 16.17
N ALA A 14 -16.34 19.31 16.67
CA ALA A 14 -16.44 19.03 18.10
C ALA A 14 -15.16 18.38 18.68
N ASN A 15 -14.21 17.97 17.85
CA ASN A 15 -12.98 17.30 18.26
C ASN A 15 -11.75 18.08 17.80
N ASP A 16 -11.30 19.04 18.63
CA ASP A 16 -10.02 19.72 18.38
C ASP A 16 -8.88 18.70 18.29
N ILE A 17 -8.12 18.76 17.21
CA ILE A 17 -7.08 17.77 16.92
C ILE A 17 -5.98 17.72 17.99
N ALA A 18 -5.59 18.87 18.56
CA ALA A 18 -4.57 18.91 19.61
C ALA A 18 -5.12 18.30 20.90
N SER A 19 -6.38 18.56 21.23
CA SER A 19 -7.06 17.93 22.37
C SER A 19 -7.13 16.43 22.23
N VAL A 20 -7.55 15.91 21.06
CA VAL A 20 -7.63 14.47 20.81
C VAL A 20 -6.25 13.81 20.87
N ILE A 21 -5.24 14.42 20.26
CA ILE A 21 -3.87 13.89 20.27
C ILE A 21 -3.27 13.91 21.68
N SER A 22 -3.64 14.89 22.50
CA SER A 22 -3.19 14.98 23.90
C SER A 22 -3.64 13.84 24.78
N ASP A 23 -4.71 13.11 24.41
CA ASP A 23 -5.12 11.88 25.10
C ASP A 23 -4.11 10.73 24.93
N TYR A 24 -3.22 10.82 23.94
CA TYR A 24 -2.24 9.78 23.59
C TYR A 24 -0.78 10.23 23.76
N LEU A 25 -0.50 11.54 23.68
CA LEU A 25 0.85 12.11 23.65
C LEU A 25 0.94 13.37 24.48
N VAL A 26 2.11 13.60 25.07
CA VAL A 26 2.41 14.89 25.71
C VAL A 26 2.83 15.89 24.64
N LEU A 27 1.96 16.83 24.33
CA LEU A 27 2.19 17.88 23.35
C LEU A 27 2.91 19.08 23.98
N GLN A 28 3.97 19.58 23.34
CA GLN A 28 4.70 20.79 23.73
C GLN A 28 4.41 21.90 22.72
N ARG A 29 3.95 23.03 23.18
CA ARG A 29 3.70 24.20 22.32
C ARG A 29 5.00 24.82 21.85
N ARG A 30 5.16 25.00 20.53
CA ARG A 30 6.27 25.71 19.90
C ARG A 30 5.71 26.68 18.85
N GLY A 31 5.65 27.95 19.16
CA GLY A 31 4.97 28.95 18.33
C GLY A 31 3.45 28.69 18.28
N ARG A 32 2.88 28.60 17.11
CA ARG A 32 1.44 28.29 16.90
C ARG A 32 1.13 26.81 16.95
N ASN A 33 2.10 25.95 16.66
CA ASN A 33 1.91 24.51 16.58
C ASN A 33 2.29 23.81 17.89
N PHE A 34 1.77 22.59 18.04
CA PHE A 34 2.17 21.67 19.09
C PHE A 34 3.12 20.61 18.52
N TRP A 35 4.08 20.16 19.33
CA TRP A 35 5.11 19.21 18.94
C TRP A 35 5.24 18.08 19.93
N ALA A 36 5.51 16.88 19.42
CA ALA A 36 5.78 15.67 20.21
C ALA A 36 6.73 14.74 19.46
N CYS A 37 7.23 13.70 20.14
CA CYS A 37 7.76 12.53 19.46
C CYS A 37 6.60 11.81 18.76
N CYS A 38 6.84 11.33 17.56
CA CYS A 38 5.80 10.70 16.73
C CYS A 38 5.32 9.37 17.34
N PRO A 39 4.00 9.12 17.41
CA PRO A 39 3.47 7.86 17.90
C PRO A 39 3.49 6.75 16.87
N PHE A 40 3.92 7.04 15.63
CA PHE A 40 3.89 6.14 14.48
C PHE A 40 5.27 5.63 14.06
N HIS A 41 6.36 6.17 14.63
CA HIS A 41 7.72 5.66 14.47
C HIS A 41 8.56 5.96 15.71
N ASN A 42 9.64 5.21 15.91
CA ASN A 42 10.50 5.39 17.07
C ASN A 42 11.51 6.53 16.83
N GLU A 43 11.47 7.56 17.67
CA GLU A 43 12.38 8.71 17.63
C GLU A 43 12.65 9.27 19.03
N LYS A 44 13.77 10.00 19.17
CA LYS A 44 14.13 10.67 20.43
C LYS A 44 13.93 12.19 20.38
N THR A 45 13.73 12.76 19.20
CA THR A 45 13.57 14.19 18.96
C THR A 45 12.20 14.46 18.38
N ALA A 46 11.47 15.46 18.90
CA ALA A 46 10.14 15.78 18.46
C ALA A 46 10.12 16.21 16.98
N SER A 47 9.55 15.37 16.11
CA SER A 47 9.33 15.64 14.68
C SER A 47 7.85 15.66 14.29
N PHE A 48 6.95 15.33 15.20
CA PHE A 48 5.51 15.31 14.99
C PHE A 48 4.92 16.68 15.33
N SER A 49 4.41 17.39 14.33
CA SER A 49 3.83 18.72 14.45
C SER A 49 2.31 18.69 14.27
N VAL A 50 1.58 19.39 15.14
CA VAL A 50 0.12 19.52 15.11
C VAL A 50 -0.24 20.99 14.99
N ALA A 51 -0.89 21.36 13.88
CA ALA A 51 -1.47 22.67 13.66
C ALA A 51 -2.94 22.63 14.09
N ALA A 52 -3.22 23.00 15.35
CA ALA A 52 -4.55 22.89 15.93
C ALA A 52 -5.58 23.78 15.22
N ASP A 53 -5.19 25.01 14.88
CA ASP A 53 -6.00 25.97 14.15
C ASP A 53 -6.36 25.53 12.72
N LYS A 54 -5.57 24.62 12.15
CA LYS A 54 -5.76 24.07 10.80
C LYS A 54 -6.39 22.67 10.79
N GLY A 55 -6.43 21.99 11.93
CA GLY A 55 -6.96 20.63 12.05
C GLY A 55 -6.07 19.54 11.42
N PHE A 56 -4.75 19.77 11.26
CA PHE A 56 -3.81 18.86 10.64
C PHE A 56 -2.67 18.47 11.56
N TYR A 57 -2.13 17.26 11.36
CA TYR A 57 -0.81 16.89 11.84
C TYR A 57 0.09 16.44 10.70
N TYR A 58 1.39 16.60 10.91
CA TYR A 58 2.43 16.10 10.00
C TYR A 58 3.67 15.69 10.79
N CYS A 59 4.25 14.54 10.49
CA CYS A 59 5.51 14.08 11.04
C CYS A 59 6.65 14.29 10.03
N PHE A 60 7.65 15.10 10.37
CA PHE A 60 8.81 15.36 9.51
C PHE A 60 9.80 14.18 9.47
N GLY A 61 9.66 13.17 10.36
CA GLY A 61 10.48 11.96 10.38
C GLY A 61 9.96 10.87 9.46
N CYS A 62 8.68 10.44 9.65
CA CYS A 62 8.11 9.32 8.90
C CYS A 62 7.03 9.73 7.88
N HIS A 63 6.76 11.03 7.72
CA HIS A 63 5.76 11.60 6.81
C HIS A 63 4.31 11.19 7.11
N ALA A 64 4.02 10.63 8.30
CA ALA A 64 2.65 10.38 8.73
C ALA A 64 1.91 11.71 8.85
N HIS A 65 0.74 11.79 8.23
CA HIS A 65 -0.02 13.03 8.13
C HIS A 65 -1.52 12.77 8.09
N GLY A 66 -2.30 13.80 8.38
CA GLY A 66 -3.75 13.75 8.27
C GLY A 66 -4.48 14.67 9.22
N ASP A 67 -5.78 14.41 9.34
CA ASP A 67 -6.70 15.07 10.29
C ASP A 67 -6.95 14.21 11.53
N VAL A 68 -7.89 14.63 12.36
CA VAL A 68 -8.25 13.95 13.61
C VAL A 68 -8.73 12.52 13.38
N PHE A 69 -9.51 12.27 12.29
CA PHE A 69 -9.97 10.92 11.97
C PHE A 69 -8.82 10.02 11.57
N LYS A 70 -7.94 10.50 10.69
CA LYS A 70 -6.77 9.75 10.24
C LYS A 70 -5.84 9.41 11.39
N PHE A 71 -5.68 10.32 12.36
CA PHE A 71 -4.90 10.07 13.56
C PHE A 71 -5.46 8.89 14.36
N ILE A 72 -6.77 8.90 14.67
CA ILE A 72 -7.43 7.83 15.41
C ILE A 72 -7.40 6.51 14.64
N MET A 73 -7.68 6.54 13.32
CA MET A 73 -7.57 5.34 12.47
C MET A 73 -6.19 4.68 12.57
N MET A 74 -5.13 5.47 12.52
CA MET A 74 -3.76 4.95 12.58
C MET A 74 -3.37 4.55 14.01
N LYS A 75 -3.78 5.31 15.02
CA LYS A 75 -3.38 5.08 16.41
C LYS A 75 -4.09 3.88 17.02
N GLU A 76 -5.38 3.71 16.75
CA GLU A 76 -6.20 2.61 17.27
C GLU A 76 -6.35 1.45 16.26
N ASN A 77 -5.82 1.60 15.03
CA ASN A 77 -5.92 0.63 13.94
C ASN A 77 -7.37 0.24 13.60
N ILE A 78 -8.22 1.27 13.46
CA ILE A 78 -9.64 1.13 13.17
C ILE A 78 -10.02 1.75 11.82
N SER A 79 -11.18 1.38 11.29
CA SER A 79 -11.71 1.95 10.05
C SER A 79 -12.17 3.40 10.23
N PHE A 80 -12.36 4.13 9.12
CA PHE A 80 -12.89 5.49 9.15
C PHE A 80 -14.24 5.58 9.86
N SER A 81 -15.16 4.65 9.61
CA SER A 81 -16.47 4.64 10.27
C SER A 81 -16.34 4.45 11.80
N GLU A 82 -15.44 3.56 12.24
CA GLU A 82 -15.16 3.35 13.66
C GLU A 82 -14.48 4.58 14.29
N ALA A 83 -13.61 5.27 13.56
CA ALA A 83 -13.01 6.51 14.03
C ALA A 83 -14.05 7.63 14.18
N VAL A 84 -15.01 7.73 13.26
CA VAL A 84 -16.14 8.66 13.38
C VAL A 84 -16.99 8.34 14.61
N GLU A 85 -17.34 7.07 14.85
CA GLU A 85 -18.07 6.63 16.04
C GLU A 85 -17.33 6.97 17.33
N ARG A 86 -16.01 6.66 17.37
CA ARG A 86 -15.16 6.93 18.53
C ARG A 86 -15.09 8.40 18.90
N LEU A 87 -14.94 9.26 17.88
CA LEU A 87 -14.87 10.71 18.06
C LEU A 87 -16.24 11.32 18.37
N ALA A 88 -17.33 10.77 17.82
CA ALA A 88 -18.70 11.15 18.19
C ALA A 88 -18.98 10.81 19.66
N GLU A 89 -18.60 9.61 20.12
CA GLU A 89 -18.72 9.21 21.52
C GLU A 89 -17.92 10.13 22.45
N ARG A 90 -16.66 10.45 22.07
CA ARG A 90 -15.81 11.38 22.83
C ARG A 90 -16.44 12.77 22.98
N ALA A 91 -17.06 13.26 21.92
CA ALA A 91 -17.73 14.56 21.89
C ALA A 91 -19.18 14.53 22.40
N HIS A 92 -19.67 13.38 22.89
CA HIS A 92 -21.06 13.16 23.32
C HIS A 92 -22.09 13.52 22.23
N ILE A 93 -21.73 13.36 20.95
CA ILE A 93 -22.63 13.54 19.81
C ILE A 93 -23.37 12.23 19.58
N PRO A 94 -24.71 12.21 19.66
CA PRO A 94 -25.47 11.01 19.39
C PRO A 94 -25.24 10.59 17.93
N LEU A 95 -24.96 9.30 17.74
CA LEU A 95 -24.83 8.75 16.39
C LEU A 95 -26.20 8.92 15.68
N PRO A 96 -26.21 9.35 14.42
CA PRO A 96 -27.45 9.43 13.67
C PRO A 96 -28.07 8.03 13.65
N GLU A 97 -29.34 7.93 14.00
CA GLU A 97 -30.12 6.74 13.74
C GLU A 97 -30.16 6.60 12.21
N VAL A 98 -29.23 5.84 11.66
CA VAL A 98 -29.32 5.41 10.27
C VAL A 98 -30.52 4.47 10.25
N GLU A 99 -31.65 4.93 9.73
CA GLU A 99 -32.70 4.02 9.31
C GLU A 99 -32.09 3.11 8.24
N LYS A 100 -31.45 2.02 8.72
CA LYS A 100 -31.04 0.95 7.81
C LYS A 100 -32.31 0.45 7.14
N SER A 101 -32.30 0.34 5.85
CA SER A 101 -33.41 -0.33 5.16
C SER A 101 -33.60 -1.72 5.78
N ALA A 102 -34.82 -2.24 5.78
CA ALA A 102 -35.08 -3.59 6.27
C ALA A 102 -34.14 -4.61 5.59
N ASP A 103 -33.78 -4.39 4.32
CA ASP A 103 -32.85 -5.21 3.55
C ASP A 103 -31.41 -5.11 4.07
N ASP A 104 -30.94 -3.93 4.48
CA ASP A 104 -29.60 -3.76 5.05
C ASP A 104 -29.49 -4.42 6.43
N ILE A 105 -30.54 -4.30 7.26
CA ILE A 105 -30.62 -4.97 8.56
C ILE A 105 -30.61 -6.49 8.34
N ALA A 106 -31.42 -7.00 7.43
CA ALA A 106 -31.47 -8.42 7.11
C ALA A 106 -30.11 -8.94 6.62
N ARG A 107 -29.44 -8.20 5.73
CA ARG A 107 -28.10 -8.54 5.22
C ARG A 107 -27.04 -8.54 6.31
N ASP A 108 -27.04 -7.53 7.19
CA ASP A 108 -26.09 -7.47 8.30
C ASP A 108 -26.34 -8.60 9.32
N THR A 109 -27.60 -8.90 9.63
CA THR A 109 -28.01 -9.99 10.52
C THR A 109 -27.56 -11.33 9.94
N HIS A 110 -27.85 -11.56 8.66
CA HIS A 110 -27.43 -12.77 7.96
C HIS A 110 -25.90 -12.91 7.96
N ARG A 111 -25.17 -11.86 7.62
CA ARG A 111 -23.70 -11.86 7.65
C ARG A 111 -23.15 -12.18 9.05
N ASN A 112 -23.72 -11.61 10.10
CA ASN A 112 -23.31 -11.91 11.47
C ASN A 112 -23.57 -13.36 11.83
N ARG A 113 -24.67 -13.93 11.38
CA ARG A 113 -24.98 -15.36 11.53
C ARG A 113 -23.92 -16.26 10.90
N LEU A 114 -23.42 -15.91 9.70
CA LEU A 114 -22.35 -16.66 9.06
C LEU A 114 -21.03 -16.61 9.87
N PHE A 115 -20.68 -15.46 10.48
CA PHE A 115 -19.54 -15.38 11.41
C PHE A 115 -19.72 -16.26 12.64
N GLU A 116 -20.90 -16.27 13.25
CA GLU A 116 -21.21 -17.14 14.40
C GLU A 116 -21.02 -18.62 14.05
N ILE A 117 -21.53 -19.05 12.90
CA ILE A 117 -21.39 -20.44 12.42
C ILE A 117 -19.90 -20.81 12.25
N ASN A 118 -19.11 -19.93 11.65
CA ASN A 118 -17.68 -20.17 11.48
C ASN A 118 -16.93 -20.20 12.83
N GLU A 119 -17.28 -19.35 13.78
CA GLU A 119 -16.69 -19.37 15.13
C GLU A 119 -17.04 -20.66 15.87
N LEU A 120 -18.30 -21.13 15.77
CA LEU A 120 -18.73 -22.43 16.29
C LEU A 120 -17.94 -23.57 15.64
N ALA A 121 -17.69 -23.50 14.32
CA ALA A 121 -16.90 -24.52 13.60
C ALA A 121 -15.43 -24.52 14.04
N GLY A 122 -14.84 -23.34 14.25
CA GLY A 122 -13.49 -23.21 14.80
C GLY A 122 -13.41 -23.87 16.19
N ASN A 123 -14.39 -23.63 17.06
CA ASN A 123 -14.48 -24.29 18.36
C ASN A 123 -14.65 -25.81 18.23
N PHE A 124 -15.49 -26.26 17.30
CA PHE A 124 -15.71 -27.67 17.05
C PHE A 124 -14.43 -28.38 16.62
N PHE A 125 -13.74 -27.89 15.59
CA PHE A 125 -12.52 -28.51 15.10
C PHE A 125 -11.38 -28.45 16.13
N HIS A 126 -11.24 -27.33 16.85
CA HIS A 126 -10.26 -27.21 17.92
C HIS A 126 -10.54 -28.21 19.07
N ASN A 127 -11.78 -28.32 19.51
CA ASN A 127 -12.15 -29.30 20.53
C ASN A 127 -11.96 -30.76 20.03
N CYS A 128 -12.25 -31.04 18.77
CA CYS A 128 -11.94 -32.34 18.18
C CYS A 128 -10.44 -32.65 18.26
N LEU A 129 -9.58 -31.66 18.00
CA LEU A 129 -8.14 -31.81 18.07
C LEU A 129 -7.64 -32.08 19.50
N VAL A 130 -8.05 -31.22 20.47
CA VAL A 130 -7.40 -31.20 21.79
C VAL A 130 -8.14 -31.97 22.88
N LYS A 131 -9.43 -32.32 22.69
CA LYS A 131 -10.26 -32.94 23.74
C LYS A 131 -10.83 -34.31 23.38
N THR A 132 -10.58 -34.80 22.19
CA THR A 132 -11.14 -36.09 21.75
C THR A 132 -10.10 -37.00 21.14
N HIS A 133 -10.33 -38.30 21.18
CA HIS A 133 -9.46 -39.30 20.53
C HIS A 133 -9.37 -39.13 19.00
N TYR A 134 -10.36 -38.49 18.37
CA TYR A 134 -10.31 -38.18 16.94
C TYR A 134 -9.13 -37.27 16.57
N GLY A 135 -8.70 -36.42 17.49
CA GLY A 135 -7.64 -35.44 17.26
C GLY A 135 -6.22 -35.98 17.41
N GLU A 136 -6.02 -37.18 17.95
CA GLU A 136 -4.68 -37.76 18.18
C GLU A 136 -3.77 -37.73 16.95
N PRO A 137 -4.23 -38.11 15.71
CA PRO A 137 -3.40 -38.03 14.52
C PRO A 137 -3.00 -36.60 14.18
N GLY A 138 -3.93 -35.64 14.40
CA GLY A 138 -3.71 -34.21 14.16
C GLY A 138 -2.71 -33.60 15.16
N LEU A 139 -2.83 -33.92 16.45
CA LEU A 139 -1.85 -33.49 17.46
C LEU A 139 -0.47 -34.07 17.19
N ALA A 140 -0.40 -35.37 16.88
CA ALA A 140 0.85 -36.02 16.50
C ALA A 140 1.48 -35.37 15.27
N TYR A 141 0.68 -34.93 14.28
CA TYR A 141 1.18 -34.19 13.13
C TYR A 141 1.77 -32.83 13.54
N PHE A 142 1.06 -32.04 14.34
CA PHE A 142 1.56 -30.72 14.76
C PHE A 142 2.81 -30.82 15.65
N HIS A 143 2.87 -31.78 16.57
CA HIS A 143 4.04 -32.03 17.38
C HIS A 143 5.26 -32.51 16.57
N ARG A 144 5.06 -33.35 15.54
CA ARG A 144 6.13 -33.71 14.59
C ARG A 144 6.64 -32.50 13.79
N ARG A 145 5.81 -31.47 13.60
CA ARG A 145 6.18 -30.20 13.00
C ARG A 145 6.74 -29.21 14.06
N HIS A 146 7.03 -29.69 15.27
CA HIS A 146 7.61 -28.91 16.39
C HIS A 146 6.78 -27.71 16.84
N LEU A 147 5.45 -27.74 16.66
CA LEU A 147 4.58 -26.70 17.19
C LEU A 147 4.36 -26.89 18.69
N SER A 148 4.42 -25.79 19.44
CA SER A 148 4.05 -25.76 20.86
C SER A 148 2.53 -25.79 21.03
N ASP A 149 2.07 -26.23 22.20
CA ASP A 149 0.64 -26.20 22.55
C ASP A 149 0.12 -24.76 22.54
N ASP A 150 0.90 -23.79 23.02
CA ASP A 150 0.54 -22.36 22.96
C ASP A 150 0.26 -21.90 21.52
N THR A 151 1.04 -22.36 20.55
CA THR A 151 0.83 -22.05 19.13
C THR A 151 -0.43 -22.72 18.60
N ILE A 152 -0.66 -24.00 18.96
CA ILE A 152 -1.88 -24.74 18.59
C ILE A 152 -3.12 -24.00 19.11
N TYR A 153 -3.10 -23.54 20.36
CA TYR A 153 -4.17 -22.75 20.96
C TYR A 153 -4.30 -21.36 20.34
N SER A 154 -3.21 -20.63 20.18
CA SER A 154 -3.18 -19.26 19.65
C SER A 154 -3.74 -19.18 18.23
N PHE A 155 -3.38 -20.12 17.37
CA PHE A 155 -3.92 -20.23 16.01
C PHE A 155 -5.29 -20.93 15.96
N LYS A 156 -5.74 -21.50 17.11
CA LYS A 156 -6.97 -22.29 17.21
C LYS A 156 -6.99 -23.44 16.19
N LEU A 157 -5.83 -24.11 16.03
CA LEU A 157 -5.69 -25.22 15.11
C LEU A 157 -6.67 -26.33 15.49
N GLY A 158 -7.16 -27.07 14.49
CA GLY A 158 -8.21 -28.03 14.68
C GLY A 158 -7.99 -29.35 13.94
N PHE A 159 -8.95 -30.25 14.12
CA PHE A 159 -9.03 -31.51 13.38
C PHE A 159 -10.46 -31.78 12.93
N ALA A 160 -10.65 -32.05 11.66
CA ALA A 160 -11.92 -32.55 11.11
C ALA A 160 -11.90 -34.08 11.17
N PRO A 161 -12.75 -34.72 11.96
CA PRO A 161 -12.79 -36.18 12.09
C PRO A 161 -13.00 -36.88 10.75
N ASP A 162 -12.56 -38.11 10.66
CA ASP A 162 -12.86 -38.98 9.50
C ASP A 162 -14.32 -39.49 9.59
N SER A 163 -15.23 -38.60 9.21
CA SER A 163 -16.67 -38.84 9.25
C SER A 163 -17.37 -38.01 8.19
N TRP A 164 -18.47 -38.52 7.67
CA TRP A 164 -19.27 -37.84 6.66
C TRP A 164 -20.23 -36.81 7.22
N ASN A 165 -20.60 -36.88 8.50
CA ASN A 165 -21.68 -36.10 9.10
C ASN A 165 -21.42 -35.65 10.54
N LYS A 166 -20.19 -35.77 11.06
CA LYS A 166 -19.89 -35.45 12.46
C LYS A 166 -20.14 -33.98 12.80
N LEU A 167 -19.76 -33.08 11.89
CA LEU A 167 -20.00 -31.64 12.06
C LEU A 167 -21.47 -31.33 11.79
N THR A 168 -22.04 -31.81 10.69
CA THR A 168 -23.44 -31.54 10.32
C THR A 168 -24.40 -31.97 11.42
N ASP A 169 -24.26 -33.18 11.98
CA ASP A 169 -25.09 -33.68 13.09
C ASP A 169 -24.93 -32.84 14.38
N ALA A 170 -23.69 -32.39 14.65
CA ALA A 170 -23.43 -31.57 15.84
C ALA A 170 -24.03 -30.16 15.72
N PHE A 171 -24.09 -29.63 14.50
CA PHE A 171 -24.59 -28.28 14.22
C PHE A 171 -26.12 -28.24 14.11
N GLU A 172 -26.72 -29.29 13.57
CA GLU A 172 -28.19 -29.45 13.57
C GLU A 172 -28.74 -29.37 14.99
N LYS A 173 -28.11 -30.04 15.96
CA LYS A 173 -28.47 -29.97 17.40
C LYS A 173 -28.34 -28.59 18.00
N LYS A 174 -27.62 -27.67 17.37
CA LYS A 174 -27.44 -26.26 17.76
C LYS A 174 -28.32 -25.31 16.94
N GLY A 175 -29.24 -25.84 16.13
CA GLY A 175 -30.12 -25.03 15.30
C GLY A 175 -29.45 -24.37 14.10
N VAL A 176 -28.35 -24.94 13.61
CA VAL A 176 -27.74 -24.51 12.35
C VAL A 176 -28.22 -25.45 11.23
N THR A 177 -28.75 -24.88 10.18
CA THR A 177 -29.35 -25.61 9.09
C THR A 177 -28.32 -26.10 8.06
N GLY A 178 -28.65 -27.15 7.30
CA GLY A 178 -27.81 -27.65 6.22
C GLY A 178 -27.45 -26.58 5.16
N PRO A 179 -28.42 -25.78 4.66
CA PRO A 179 -28.15 -24.66 3.77
C PRO A 179 -27.16 -23.63 4.33
N GLU A 180 -27.28 -23.23 5.60
CA GLU A 180 -26.31 -22.32 6.24
C GLU A 180 -24.89 -22.91 6.27
N LEU A 181 -24.76 -24.22 6.53
CA LEU A 181 -23.46 -24.91 6.50
C LEU A 181 -22.87 -24.98 5.07
N VAL A 182 -23.70 -25.12 4.06
CA VAL A 182 -23.27 -25.07 2.65
C VAL A 182 -22.80 -23.67 2.28
N GLU A 183 -23.53 -22.65 2.70
CA GLU A 183 -23.22 -21.24 2.43
C GLU A 183 -21.86 -20.82 2.99
N VAL A 184 -21.49 -21.27 4.19
CA VAL A 184 -20.16 -21.03 4.76
C VAL A 184 -19.10 -22.03 4.30
N GLY A 185 -19.45 -22.99 3.44
CA GLY A 185 -18.54 -23.99 2.87
C GLY A 185 -18.10 -25.08 3.85
N LEU A 186 -18.85 -25.31 4.93
CA LEU A 186 -18.59 -26.38 5.92
C LEU A 186 -19.26 -27.70 5.56
N ALA A 187 -20.32 -27.65 4.78
CA ALA A 187 -21.00 -28.83 4.25
C ALA A 187 -21.12 -28.77 2.72
N LYS A 188 -21.44 -29.92 2.14
CA LYS A 188 -21.86 -30.08 0.73
C LYS A 188 -23.21 -30.77 0.69
N GLU A 189 -23.99 -30.49 -0.34
CA GLU A 189 -25.27 -31.14 -0.59
C GLU A 189 -25.16 -32.14 -1.74
N LYS A 190 -25.78 -33.28 -1.56
CA LYS A 190 -25.97 -34.25 -2.65
C LYS A 190 -27.28 -35.03 -2.41
N ASN A 191 -28.18 -35.00 -3.40
CA ASN A 191 -29.47 -35.69 -3.34
C ASN A 191 -30.30 -35.33 -2.10
N GLY A 192 -30.33 -34.04 -1.70
CA GLY A 192 -31.08 -33.56 -0.54
C GLY A 192 -30.44 -33.92 0.81
N ARG A 193 -29.24 -34.46 0.85
CA ARG A 193 -28.50 -34.78 2.08
C ARG A 193 -27.27 -33.91 2.21
N TYR A 194 -27.02 -33.42 3.43
CA TYR A 194 -25.85 -32.63 3.76
C TYR A 194 -24.76 -33.51 4.35
N TYR A 195 -23.49 -33.26 3.98
CA TYR A 195 -22.34 -33.97 4.50
C TYR A 195 -21.14 -33.04 4.67
N ASP A 196 -20.27 -33.38 5.62
CA ASP A 196 -19.12 -32.56 6.00
C ASP A 196 -18.18 -32.33 4.83
N ALA A 197 -17.83 -31.08 4.57
CA ALA A 197 -16.89 -30.69 3.51
C ALA A 197 -15.44 -31.07 3.83
N PHE A 198 -15.06 -30.98 5.11
CA PHE A 198 -13.74 -31.34 5.59
C PHE A 198 -13.82 -32.64 6.39
N ARG A 199 -12.99 -33.61 6.02
CA ARG A 199 -12.91 -34.95 6.64
C ARG A 199 -11.46 -35.40 6.68
N ASN A 200 -11.02 -36.03 7.77
CA ASN A 200 -9.67 -36.53 7.99
C ASN A 200 -8.59 -35.48 7.67
N ARG A 201 -8.76 -34.24 8.23
CA ARG A 201 -7.87 -33.12 7.94
C ARG A 201 -7.49 -32.37 9.21
N VAL A 202 -6.22 -31.96 9.29
CA VAL A 202 -5.85 -30.86 10.20
C VAL A 202 -6.41 -29.55 9.65
N MET A 203 -6.93 -28.71 10.54
CA MET A 203 -7.71 -27.52 10.18
C MET A 203 -7.00 -26.25 10.60
N PHE A 204 -6.99 -25.28 9.71
CA PHE A 204 -6.39 -23.95 9.86
C PHE A 204 -7.50 -22.91 9.73
N PRO A 205 -7.96 -22.30 10.84
CA PRO A 205 -8.92 -21.21 10.76
C PRO A 205 -8.31 -20.00 10.04
N ILE A 206 -9.03 -19.47 9.07
CA ILE A 206 -8.65 -18.25 8.34
C ILE A 206 -9.44 -17.10 8.94
N ARG A 207 -8.73 -16.03 9.33
CA ARG A 207 -9.31 -14.87 10.01
C ARG A 207 -9.24 -13.62 9.15
N ASP A 208 -10.24 -12.75 9.35
CA ASP A 208 -10.19 -11.39 8.80
C ASP A 208 -9.30 -10.48 9.68
N GLY A 209 -9.08 -9.22 9.26
CA GLY A 209 -8.28 -8.25 10.01
C GLY A 209 -8.81 -7.90 11.40
N ARG A 210 -10.03 -8.33 11.77
CA ARG A 210 -10.65 -8.20 13.09
C ARG A 210 -10.52 -9.48 13.93
N GLY A 211 -9.85 -10.50 13.42
CA GLY A 211 -9.66 -11.78 14.09
C GLY A 211 -10.87 -12.73 14.03
N ARG A 212 -11.94 -12.40 13.28
CA ARG A 212 -13.11 -13.27 13.12
C ARG A 212 -12.81 -14.38 12.12
N ILE A 213 -13.26 -15.61 12.40
CA ILE A 213 -13.10 -16.73 11.47
C ILE A 213 -14.02 -16.53 10.27
N VAL A 214 -13.45 -16.47 9.08
CA VAL A 214 -14.16 -16.28 7.80
C VAL A 214 -14.17 -17.53 6.94
N GLY A 215 -13.30 -18.49 7.21
CA GLY A 215 -13.19 -19.74 6.48
C GLY A 215 -12.12 -20.65 7.08
N PHE A 216 -11.81 -21.72 6.39
CA PHE A 216 -10.88 -22.75 6.85
C PHE A 216 -10.00 -23.26 5.71
N GLY A 217 -8.73 -23.55 6.01
CA GLY A 217 -7.90 -24.46 5.26
C GLY A 217 -7.88 -25.84 5.93
N GLY A 218 -7.82 -26.91 5.14
CA GLY A 218 -7.72 -28.27 5.66
C GLY A 218 -6.66 -29.07 4.92
N ARG A 219 -5.70 -29.69 5.62
CA ARG A 219 -4.68 -30.57 5.03
C ARG A 219 -4.92 -32.01 5.43
N VAL A 220 -4.89 -32.93 4.45
CA VAL A 220 -4.94 -34.38 4.73
C VAL A 220 -3.66 -34.85 5.41
N LEU A 221 -3.78 -35.90 6.21
CA LEU A 221 -2.66 -36.57 6.86
C LEU A 221 -2.14 -37.79 6.09
N ASP A 222 -2.86 -38.20 5.05
CA ASP A 222 -2.57 -39.31 4.14
C ASP A 222 -2.30 -38.80 2.72
N ASP A 223 -2.17 -39.69 1.74
CA ASP A 223 -1.93 -39.39 0.32
C ASP A 223 -3.20 -39.02 -0.46
N SER A 224 -4.33 -38.84 0.22
CA SER A 224 -5.57 -38.45 -0.45
C SER A 224 -5.48 -37.05 -1.06
N ARG A 225 -6.21 -36.84 -2.16
CA ARG A 225 -6.21 -35.56 -2.90
C ARG A 225 -7.55 -34.83 -2.73
N PRO A 226 -7.57 -33.52 -2.74
CA PRO A 226 -6.42 -32.60 -2.76
C PRO A 226 -5.69 -32.55 -1.41
N LYS A 227 -4.35 -32.41 -1.44
CA LYS A 227 -3.51 -32.29 -0.23
C LYS A 227 -4.00 -31.16 0.68
N TYR A 228 -4.29 -29.98 0.12
CA TYR A 228 -4.92 -28.85 0.78
C TYR A 228 -6.29 -28.58 0.17
N LEU A 229 -7.26 -28.28 1.03
CA LEU A 229 -8.61 -27.87 0.66
C LEU A 229 -8.94 -26.59 1.42
N ASN A 230 -9.32 -25.52 0.73
CA ASN A 230 -9.78 -24.27 1.34
C ASN A 230 -11.29 -24.13 1.18
N SER A 231 -11.92 -23.41 2.13
CA SER A 231 -13.31 -22.97 1.96
C SER A 231 -13.53 -22.32 0.59
N PRO A 232 -14.69 -22.48 -0.03
CA PRO A 232 -15.06 -21.73 -1.23
C PRO A 232 -15.17 -20.23 -0.93
N GLU A 233 -15.26 -19.41 -1.97
CA GLU A 233 -15.65 -17.99 -1.83
C GLU A 233 -17.08 -17.92 -1.24
N THR A 234 -17.27 -17.03 -0.25
CA THR A 234 -18.57 -16.82 0.42
C THR A 234 -18.81 -15.33 0.62
N MET A 235 -19.99 -14.96 1.15
CA MET A 235 -20.27 -13.56 1.50
C MET A 235 -19.25 -12.97 2.49
N ILE A 236 -18.64 -13.79 3.35
CA ILE A 236 -17.68 -13.35 4.38
C ILE A 236 -16.23 -13.77 4.10
N PHE A 237 -15.97 -14.54 3.06
CA PHE A 237 -14.64 -15.05 2.72
C PHE A 237 -14.25 -14.76 1.26
N ASN A 238 -13.22 -13.95 1.08
CA ASN A 238 -12.66 -13.65 -0.23
C ASN A 238 -11.14 -13.82 -0.19
N LYS A 239 -10.63 -14.88 -0.83
CA LYS A 239 -9.20 -15.25 -0.85
C LYS A 239 -8.31 -14.16 -1.45
N ARG A 240 -8.83 -13.39 -2.41
CA ARG A 240 -8.06 -12.33 -3.08
C ARG A 240 -7.78 -11.11 -2.20
N ARG A 241 -8.53 -10.95 -1.10
CA ARG A 241 -8.45 -9.79 -0.19
C ARG A 241 -7.87 -10.13 1.18
N LEU A 242 -7.54 -11.39 1.41
CA LEU A 242 -7.10 -11.88 2.72
C LEU A 242 -5.70 -12.48 2.60
N LEU A 243 -4.93 -12.32 3.68
CA LEU A 243 -3.67 -13.02 3.92
C LEU A 243 -3.81 -13.83 5.20
N PHE A 244 -3.33 -15.06 5.19
CA PHE A 244 -3.33 -15.90 6.39
C PHE A 244 -2.44 -15.30 7.48
N ALA A 245 -2.93 -15.31 8.71
CA ALA A 245 -2.31 -14.76 9.91
C ALA A 245 -2.09 -13.23 9.89
N MET A 246 -2.73 -12.47 9.00
CA MET A 246 -2.62 -11.01 8.98
C MET A 246 -3.13 -10.37 10.28
N ASP A 247 -4.14 -10.96 10.92
CA ASP A 247 -4.66 -10.57 12.24
C ASP A 247 -3.61 -10.63 13.36
N LYS A 248 -2.62 -11.52 13.22
CA LYS A 248 -1.52 -11.69 14.19
C LYS A 248 -0.26 -10.94 13.78
N ALA A 249 0.01 -10.85 12.48
CA ALA A 249 1.24 -10.31 11.93
C ALA A 249 1.27 -8.78 11.86
N HIS A 250 0.10 -8.11 11.79
CA HIS A 250 0.00 -6.68 11.49
C HIS A 250 0.86 -5.79 12.40
N LYS A 251 0.94 -6.11 13.70
CA LYS A 251 1.75 -5.35 14.67
C LYS A 251 3.23 -5.48 14.37
N ALA A 252 3.73 -6.71 14.20
CA ALA A 252 5.13 -6.97 13.90
C ALA A 252 5.52 -6.40 12.52
N ILE A 253 4.65 -6.53 11.50
CA ILE A 253 4.85 -5.93 10.19
C ILE A 253 5.02 -4.41 10.29
N TYR A 254 4.17 -3.75 11.08
CA TYR A 254 4.22 -2.31 11.28
C TYR A 254 5.50 -1.87 12.03
N GLU A 255 5.84 -2.56 13.13
CA GLU A 255 7.02 -2.25 13.95
C GLU A 255 8.33 -2.46 13.19
N GLU A 256 8.43 -3.52 12.38
CA GLU A 256 9.61 -3.82 11.57
C GLU A 256 9.62 -3.08 10.22
N GLY A 257 8.49 -2.53 9.78
CA GLY A 257 8.31 -1.92 8.46
C GLY A 257 8.47 -2.91 7.30
N ARG A 258 8.41 -4.21 7.60
CA ARG A 258 8.69 -5.33 6.70
C ARG A 258 7.66 -6.44 6.86
N ALA A 259 7.12 -6.94 5.74
CA ALA A 259 6.31 -8.15 5.69
C ALA A 259 7.09 -9.27 4.99
N ILE A 260 6.95 -10.50 5.49
CA ILE A 260 7.48 -11.71 4.85
C ILE A 260 6.29 -12.49 4.31
N LEU A 261 6.26 -12.73 3.00
CA LEU A 261 5.20 -13.46 2.31
C LEU A 261 5.71 -14.86 1.93
N VAL A 262 5.04 -15.88 2.44
CA VAL A 262 5.32 -17.30 2.19
C VAL A 262 4.12 -17.96 1.48
N GLU A 263 4.26 -19.23 1.07
CA GLU A 263 3.22 -19.93 0.31
C GLU A 263 2.18 -20.63 1.18
N GLY A 264 2.60 -21.22 2.32
CA GLY A 264 1.81 -22.18 3.06
C GLY A 264 1.42 -21.77 4.48
N TYR A 265 0.38 -22.43 4.99
CA TYR A 265 -0.06 -22.28 6.38
C TYR A 265 1.04 -22.66 7.38
N MET A 266 1.75 -23.78 7.11
CA MET A 266 2.77 -24.27 8.02
C MET A 266 3.97 -23.36 8.10
N ASP A 267 4.37 -22.75 6.99
CA ASP A 267 5.48 -21.79 6.94
C ASP A 267 5.22 -20.62 7.88
N VAL A 268 4.00 -20.06 7.83
CA VAL A 268 3.58 -18.97 8.73
C VAL A 268 3.55 -19.44 10.17
N ILE A 269 2.89 -20.57 10.46
CA ILE A 269 2.68 -21.04 11.81
C ILE A 269 4.03 -21.40 12.47
N SER A 270 4.93 -22.06 11.73
CA SER A 270 6.27 -22.40 12.22
C SER A 270 7.12 -21.16 12.49
N ALA A 271 7.05 -20.15 11.63
CA ALA A 271 7.73 -18.87 11.85
C ALA A 271 7.21 -18.18 13.13
N HIS A 272 5.88 -18.04 13.27
CA HIS A 272 5.26 -17.46 14.47
C HIS A 272 5.59 -18.25 15.75
N ASN A 273 5.59 -19.58 15.68
CA ASN A 273 5.96 -20.46 16.79
C ASN A 273 7.40 -20.20 17.30
N ARG A 274 8.27 -19.69 16.45
CA ARG A 274 9.67 -19.33 16.73
C ARG A 274 9.88 -17.82 16.90
N GLY A 275 8.80 -17.03 17.06
CA GLY A 275 8.87 -15.59 17.33
C GLY A 275 9.18 -14.71 16.11
N ILE A 276 9.00 -15.23 14.89
CA ILE A 276 9.08 -14.43 13.64
C ILE A 276 7.63 -14.11 13.24
N CYS A 277 7.11 -13.00 13.76
CA CYS A 277 5.69 -12.71 13.74
C CYS A 277 5.24 -11.82 12.55
N ASN A 278 6.16 -11.31 11.75
CA ASN A 278 5.86 -10.50 10.56
C ASN A 278 5.66 -11.33 9.27
N VAL A 279 5.32 -12.63 9.41
CA VAL A 279 5.12 -13.59 8.32
C VAL A 279 3.64 -13.81 8.05
N VAL A 280 3.25 -13.76 6.78
CA VAL A 280 1.90 -14.01 6.26
C VAL A 280 1.94 -14.91 5.02
N ALA A 281 0.82 -15.54 4.67
CA ALA A 281 0.74 -16.35 3.44
C ALA A 281 -0.47 -15.99 2.58
N SER A 282 -0.36 -16.25 1.28
CA SER A 282 -1.50 -16.31 0.38
C SER A 282 -2.35 -17.57 0.65
N LEU A 283 -3.58 -17.57 0.16
CA LEU A 283 -4.58 -18.62 0.47
C LEU A 283 -4.75 -19.62 -0.67
N GLY A 284 -3.64 -20.14 -1.20
CA GLY A 284 -3.66 -21.07 -2.35
C GLY A 284 -4.07 -20.38 -3.66
N THR A 285 -3.86 -19.08 -3.75
CA THR A 285 -4.02 -18.25 -4.94
C THR A 285 -2.74 -17.45 -5.18
N ALA A 286 -2.51 -17.03 -6.41
CA ALA A 286 -1.44 -16.07 -6.67
C ALA A 286 -1.65 -14.80 -5.85
N PHE A 287 -0.56 -14.15 -5.47
CA PHE A 287 -0.56 -12.84 -4.79
C PHE A 287 -1.31 -11.80 -5.63
N THR A 288 -2.13 -10.96 -5.00
CA THR A 288 -3.03 -10.04 -5.68
C THR A 288 -2.73 -8.58 -5.35
N ASP A 289 -3.26 -7.65 -6.18
CA ASP A 289 -3.18 -6.21 -5.92
C ASP A 289 -3.84 -5.81 -4.60
N GLU A 290 -4.96 -6.44 -4.25
CA GLU A 290 -5.67 -6.15 -3.00
C GLU A 290 -4.84 -6.57 -1.77
N GLN A 291 -4.17 -7.73 -1.84
CA GLN A 291 -3.26 -8.21 -0.80
C GLN A 291 -2.01 -7.31 -0.70
N ALA A 292 -1.46 -6.88 -1.84
CA ALA A 292 -0.33 -5.96 -1.87
C ALA A 292 -0.66 -4.60 -1.25
N ARG A 293 -1.83 -4.03 -1.56
CA ARG A 293 -2.34 -2.80 -0.94
C ARG A 293 -2.57 -2.95 0.56
N LEU A 294 -2.99 -4.13 1.02
CA LEU A 294 -3.13 -4.42 2.45
C LEU A 294 -1.77 -4.32 3.16
N LEU A 295 -0.73 -4.93 2.58
CA LEU A 295 0.63 -4.88 3.12
C LEU A 295 1.26 -3.49 3.02
N GLN A 296 1.08 -2.78 1.90
CA GLN A 296 1.62 -1.43 1.67
C GLN A 296 1.23 -0.43 2.77
N ARG A 297 0.03 -0.58 3.32
CA ARG A 297 -0.46 0.29 4.41
C ARG A 297 0.35 0.15 5.69
N GLN A 298 1.09 -0.94 5.86
CA GLN A 298 1.76 -1.29 7.11
C GLN A 298 3.27 -1.53 6.93
N ALA A 299 3.74 -1.86 5.73
CA ALA A 299 5.14 -2.17 5.44
C ALA A 299 5.68 -1.34 4.27
N LYS A 300 6.96 -0.98 4.36
CA LYS A 300 7.72 -0.36 3.26
C LYS A 300 8.49 -1.40 2.45
N GLU A 301 8.62 -2.61 2.98
CA GLU A 301 9.39 -3.70 2.39
C GLU A 301 8.58 -5.00 2.40
N LEU A 302 8.57 -5.69 1.27
CA LEU A 302 8.03 -7.04 1.11
C LEU A 302 9.18 -8.00 0.83
N VAL A 303 9.32 -9.03 1.65
CA VAL A 303 10.27 -10.11 1.45
C VAL A 303 9.50 -11.35 1.03
N LEU A 304 9.80 -11.85 -0.17
CA LEU A 304 9.20 -13.07 -0.69
C LEU A 304 10.06 -14.28 -0.28
N SER A 305 9.45 -15.31 0.27
CA SER A 305 10.09 -16.58 0.59
C SER A 305 9.24 -17.69 -0.02
N TYR A 306 9.32 -17.82 -1.34
CA TYR A 306 8.62 -18.83 -2.13
C TYR A 306 9.54 -20.01 -2.43
N ASP A 307 8.92 -21.14 -2.82
CA ASP A 307 9.66 -22.32 -3.24
C ASP A 307 10.51 -22.02 -4.48
N MET A 308 11.71 -22.59 -4.54
CA MET A 308 12.69 -22.31 -5.61
C MET A 308 12.38 -23.02 -6.94
N ASP A 309 11.16 -23.52 -7.11
CA ASP A 309 10.72 -24.20 -8.34
C ASP A 309 10.29 -23.22 -9.46
N GLY A 310 9.90 -23.74 -10.60
CA GLY A 310 9.46 -22.93 -11.74
C GLY A 310 8.21 -22.09 -11.45
N ALA A 311 7.30 -22.60 -10.60
CA ALA A 311 6.08 -21.91 -10.21
C ALA A 311 6.37 -20.75 -9.26
N GLY A 312 7.26 -20.94 -8.28
CA GLY A 312 7.68 -19.89 -7.35
C GLY A 312 8.40 -18.73 -8.03
N ARG A 313 9.21 -19.02 -9.07
CA ARG A 313 9.83 -17.94 -9.89
C ARG A 313 8.79 -17.10 -10.62
N GLN A 314 7.78 -17.73 -11.24
CA GLN A 314 6.70 -16.98 -11.88
C GLN A 314 5.87 -16.19 -10.87
N ALA A 315 5.64 -16.74 -9.67
CA ALA A 315 4.97 -16.04 -8.58
C ALA A 315 5.77 -14.82 -8.13
N THR A 316 7.11 -14.92 -8.02
CA THR A 316 8.01 -13.80 -7.71
C THR A 316 7.91 -12.68 -8.75
N LEU A 317 7.93 -13.00 -10.05
CA LEU A 317 7.79 -12.01 -11.12
C LEU A 317 6.43 -11.29 -11.06
N ARG A 318 5.35 -12.03 -10.86
CA ARG A 318 4.02 -11.44 -10.70
C ARG A 318 3.93 -10.53 -9.48
N ALA A 319 4.49 -10.96 -8.35
CA ALA A 319 4.52 -10.15 -7.14
C ALA A 319 5.33 -8.85 -7.35
N MET A 320 6.46 -8.91 -8.09
CA MET A 320 7.24 -7.73 -8.47
C MET A 320 6.41 -6.75 -9.30
N GLU A 321 5.68 -7.24 -10.30
CA GLU A 321 4.81 -6.41 -11.15
C GLU A 321 3.73 -5.69 -10.33
N ILE A 322 3.05 -6.43 -9.44
CA ILE A 322 2.00 -5.90 -8.58
C ILE A 322 2.54 -4.82 -7.63
N VAL A 323 3.68 -5.09 -6.97
CA VAL A 323 4.22 -4.22 -5.91
C VAL A 323 4.97 -3.01 -6.47
N ARG A 324 5.48 -3.09 -7.71
CA ARG A 324 6.20 -2.01 -8.38
C ARG A 324 5.47 -0.66 -8.32
N ASN A 325 4.17 -0.67 -8.58
CA ASN A 325 3.34 0.54 -8.64
C ASN A 325 2.94 1.07 -7.24
N LEU A 326 3.29 0.34 -6.19
CA LEU A 326 2.92 0.66 -4.81
C LEU A 326 4.05 1.33 -4.01
N GLY A 327 5.23 1.55 -4.61
CA GLY A 327 6.37 2.17 -3.93
C GLY A 327 7.02 1.33 -2.82
N MET A 328 6.70 0.03 -2.72
CA MET A 328 7.31 -0.89 -1.77
C MET A 328 8.60 -1.48 -2.34
N ARG A 329 9.58 -1.71 -1.48
CA ARG A 329 10.78 -2.48 -1.84
C ARG A 329 10.46 -3.97 -1.81
N ILE A 330 10.98 -4.72 -2.79
CA ILE A 330 10.87 -6.18 -2.82
C ILE A 330 12.25 -6.80 -2.71
N ARG A 331 12.33 -7.84 -1.87
CA ARG A 331 13.50 -8.72 -1.72
C ARG A 331 13.04 -10.17 -1.78
N VAL A 332 13.92 -11.07 -2.14
CA VAL A 332 13.60 -12.49 -2.29
C VAL A 332 14.58 -13.32 -1.48
N VAL A 333 14.06 -14.08 -0.54
CA VAL A 333 14.88 -15.03 0.23
C VAL A 333 15.17 -16.26 -0.63
N SER A 334 16.44 -16.63 -0.71
CA SER A 334 16.89 -17.89 -1.28
C SER A 334 17.28 -18.82 -0.15
N LEU A 335 16.45 -19.81 0.13
CA LEU A 335 16.77 -20.87 1.09
C LEU A 335 17.59 -21.98 0.40
N PRO A 336 18.35 -22.79 1.16
CA PRO A 336 19.05 -23.95 0.61
C PRO A 336 18.13 -24.88 -0.14
N GLN A 337 18.63 -25.45 -1.24
CA GLN A 337 17.86 -26.26 -2.20
C GLN A 337 17.02 -27.35 -1.51
N GLY A 338 15.71 -27.37 -1.83
CA GLY A 338 14.74 -28.35 -1.35
C GLY A 338 14.14 -28.09 0.03
N LYS A 339 14.40 -26.93 0.66
CA LYS A 339 13.81 -26.55 1.96
C LYS A 339 12.79 -25.42 1.79
N ASP A 340 11.58 -25.68 2.30
CA ASP A 340 10.60 -24.63 2.54
C ASP A 340 10.93 -23.86 3.86
N PRO A 341 10.28 -22.70 4.12
CA PRO A 341 10.52 -21.94 5.36
C PRO A 341 10.30 -22.75 6.64
N ASP A 342 9.27 -23.62 6.71
CA ASP A 342 9.00 -24.50 7.85
C ASP A 342 10.19 -25.46 8.11
N GLU A 343 10.67 -26.14 7.09
CA GLU A 343 11.79 -27.07 7.21
C GLU A 343 13.10 -26.35 7.56
N TYR A 344 13.33 -25.18 6.96
CA TYR A 344 14.54 -24.40 7.23
C TYR A 344 14.56 -23.85 8.66
N ILE A 345 13.46 -23.25 9.13
CA ILE A 345 13.35 -22.74 10.50
C ILE A 345 13.52 -23.86 11.53
N ASN A 346 12.93 -25.03 11.28
CA ASN A 346 13.04 -26.16 12.20
C ASN A 346 14.43 -26.83 12.19
N SER A 347 15.16 -26.82 11.08
CA SER A 347 16.48 -27.48 10.95
C SER A 347 17.65 -26.55 11.27
N ALA A 348 17.61 -25.28 10.82
CA ALA A 348 18.70 -24.32 10.97
C ALA A 348 18.48 -23.33 12.13
N GLY A 349 17.24 -23.19 12.58
CA GLY A 349 16.84 -22.27 13.65
C GLY A 349 16.32 -20.92 13.14
N PRO A 350 15.57 -20.18 13.99
CA PRO A 350 14.93 -18.92 13.63
C PRO A 350 15.95 -17.82 13.31
N ASP A 351 17.11 -17.80 13.97
CA ASP A 351 18.12 -16.76 13.77
C ASP A 351 18.75 -16.87 12.38
N LYS A 352 18.96 -18.09 11.87
CA LYS A 352 19.44 -18.31 10.51
C LYS A 352 18.42 -17.91 9.46
N PHE A 353 17.14 -18.08 9.74
CA PHE A 353 16.08 -17.59 8.84
C PHE A 353 16.02 -16.05 8.85
N ARG A 354 16.13 -15.41 10.03
CA ARG A 354 16.24 -13.94 10.10
C ARG A 354 17.46 -13.42 9.34
N GLU A 355 18.62 -14.07 9.51
CA GLU A 355 19.83 -13.73 8.74
C GLU A 355 19.61 -13.85 7.23
N ALA A 356 18.93 -14.90 6.77
CA ALA A 356 18.58 -15.08 5.35
C ALA A 356 17.63 -13.99 4.85
N VAL A 357 16.64 -13.59 5.66
CA VAL A 357 15.73 -12.47 5.36
C VAL A 357 16.49 -11.14 5.30
N ASP A 358 17.40 -10.88 6.25
CA ASP A 358 18.17 -9.63 6.32
C ASP A 358 19.16 -9.50 5.16
N ASN A 359 19.71 -10.61 4.69
CA ASN A 359 20.64 -10.68 3.55
C ASN A 359 19.94 -10.95 2.21
N ALA A 360 18.61 -11.03 2.18
CA ALA A 360 17.87 -11.32 0.97
C ALA A 360 18.18 -10.29 -0.13
N PRO A 361 18.58 -10.70 -1.35
CA PRO A 361 18.84 -9.81 -2.46
C PRO A 361 17.56 -9.12 -2.94
N ASN A 362 17.71 -7.99 -3.64
CA ASN A 362 16.60 -7.44 -4.41
C ASN A 362 16.24 -8.37 -5.58
N VAL A 363 15.07 -8.16 -6.18
CA VAL A 363 14.54 -9.05 -7.23
C VAL A 363 15.49 -9.20 -8.41
N LEU A 364 16.15 -8.12 -8.86
CA LEU A 364 17.06 -8.18 -10.01
C LEU A 364 18.29 -9.03 -9.70
N ASP A 365 18.88 -8.84 -8.52
CA ASP A 365 20.02 -9.63 -8.08
C ASP A 365 19.64 -11.11 -7.87
N TYR A 366 18.47 -11.38 -7.30
CA TYR A 366 17.94 -12.73 -7.19
C TYR A 366 17.77 -13.40 -8.56
N MET A 367 17.20 -12.70 -9.54
CA MET A 367 17.01 -13.24 -10.89
C MET A 367 18.35 -13.50 -11.59
N LEU A 368 19.33 -12.62 -11.41
CA LEU A 368 20.68 -12.84 -11.92
C LEU A 368 21.34 -14.08 -11.28
N MET A 369 21.27 -14.20 -9.95
CA MET A 369 21.80 -15.37 -9.24
C MET A 369 21.13 -16.67 -9.73
N THR A 370 19.82 -16.65 -9.92
CA THR A 370 19.07 -17.82 -10.40
C THR A 370 19.45 -18.18 -11.85
N ALA A 371 19.62 -17.20 -12.73
CA ALA A 371 20.04 -17.42 -14.11
C ALA A 371 21.46 -18.02 -14.18
N LEU A 372 22.38 -17.54 -13.32
CA LEU A 372 23.75 -18.07 -13.19
C LEU A 372 23.79 -19.52 -12.66
N GLN A 373 22.84 -19.89 -11.81
CA GLN A 373 22.73 -21.29 -11.33
C GLN A 373 22.21 -22.27 -12.41
N GLN A 374 21.45 -21.77 -13.39
CA GLN A 374 20.79 -22.58 -14.41
C GLN A 374 21.59 -22.71 -15.72
N SER A 375 22.55 -21.82 -15.94
CA SER A 375 23.32 -21.75 -17.17
C SER A 375 24.79 -21.51 -16.87
N ASP A 376 25.66 -22.20 -17.60
CA ASP A 376 27.11 -22.08 -17.44
C ASP A 376 27.58 -20.73 -18.00
N GLU A 377 27.95 -19.81 -17.10
CA GLU A 377 28.45 -18.46 -17.46
C GLU A 377 29.79 -18.46 -18.21
N THR A 378 30.48 -19.60 -18.29
CA THR A 378 31.75 -19.71 -18.99
C THR A 378 31.58 -20.00 -20.48
N THR A 379 30.42 -20.56 -20.89
CA THR A 379 30.11 -20.88 -22.29
C THR A 379 29.39 -19.75 -23.01
N LEU A 380 29.51 -19.65 -24.33
CA LEU A 380 28.81 -18.65 -25.13
C LEU A 380 27.28 -18.86 -25.06
N GLU A 381 26.86 -20.11 -25.17
CA GLU A 381 25.46 -20.51 -25.08
C GLU A 381 24.85 -20.18 -23.69
N GLY A 382 25.60 -20.43 -22.63
CA GLY A 382 25.18 -20.10 -21.28
C GLY A 382 25.05 -18.60 -21.05
N LYS A 383 26.00 -17.80 -21.53
CA LYS A 383 25.92 -16.32 -21.49
C LYS A 383 24.70 -15.78 -22.23
N ALA A 384 24.41 -16.35 -23.42
CA ALA A 384 23.23 -15.99 -24.20
C ALA A 384 21.92 -16.38 -23.46
N ALA A 385 21.87 -17.57 -22.84
CA ALA A 385 20.71 -18.03 -22.08
C ALA A 385 20.47 -17.16 -20.82
N ILE A 386 21.51 -16.79 -20.08
CA ILE A 386 21.44 -15.87 -18.94
C ILE A 386 20.85 -14.52 -19.39
N THR A 387 21.38 -13.97 -20.50
CA THR A 387 20.91 -12.71 -21.05
C THR A 387 19.43 -12.81 -21.43
N ALA A 388 19.03 -13.81 -22.21
CA ALA A 388 17.65 -14.00 -22.64
C ALA A 388 16.67 -14.16 -21.45
N THR A 389 17.08 -14.81 -20.37
CA THR A 389 16.27 -14.99 -19.16
C THR A 389 16.01 -13.65 -18.44
N LEU A 390 16.97 -12.71 -18.47
CA LEU A 390 16.87 -11.44 -17.75
C LEU A 390 16.19 -10.33 -18.54
N LEU A 391 16.21 -10.36 -19.88
CA LEU A 391 15.62 -9.30 -20.72
C LEU A 391 14.15 -8.99 -20.40
N PRO A 392 13.24 -9.98 -20.20
CA PRO A 392 11.85 -9.72 -19.84
C PRO A 392 11.70 -8.97 -18.51
N VAL A 393 12.55 -9.29 -17.53
CA VAL A 393 12.54 -8.67 -16.21
C VAL A 393 13.07 -7.24 -16.29
N LEU A 394 14.17 -7.03 -17.03
CA LEU A 394 14.77 -5.71 -17.24
C LEU A 394 13.84 -4.77 -18.01
N ALA A 395 13.08 -5.29 -18.96
CA ALA A 395 12.07 -4.50 -19.69
C ALA A 395 10.97 -3.93 -18.77
N GLN A 396 10.76 -4.52 -17.61
CA GLN A 396 9.80 -4.04 -16.61
C GLN A 396 10.40 -3.00 -15.64
N VAL A 397 11.71 -2.74 -15.66
CA VAL A 397 12.36 -1.77 -14.77
C VAL A 397 12.11 -0.35 -15.27
N SER A 398 11.28 0.41 -14.56
CA SER A 398 10.93 1.79 -14.92
C SER A 398 12.02 2.80 -14.58
N ASN A 399 12.81 2.57 -13.52
CA ASN A 399 13.88 3.47 -13.12
C ASN A 399 15.14 3.25 -13.97
N ARG A 400 15.42 4.21 -14.84
CA ARG A 400 16.53 4.12 -15.79
C ARG A 400 17.90 4.05 -15.13
N VAL A 401 18.11 4.70 -14.00
CA VAL A 401 19.38 4.64 -13.26
C VAL A 401 19.61 3.23 -12.71
N VAL A 402 18.55 2.59 -12.18
CA VAL A 402 18.60 1.21 -11.71
C VAL A 402 18.86 0.25 -12.86
N LEU A 403 18.17 0.43 -13.99
CA LEU A 403 18.35 -0.38 -15.19
C LEU A 403 19.80 -0.29 -15.71
N GLU A 404 20.33 0.93 -15.88
CA GLU A 404 21.70 1.15 -16.38
C GLU A 404 22.73 0.54 -15.42
N ALA A 405 22.59 0.77 -14.12
CA ALA A 405 23.47 0.18 -13.11
C ALA A 405 23.43 -1.36 -13.14
N PHE A 406 22.27 -1.95 -13.38
CA PHE A 406 22.12 -3.39 -13.43
C PHE A 406 22.67 -3.99 -14.74
N LEU A 407 22.44 -3.36 -15.90
CA LEU A 407 23.05 -3.78 -17.17
C LEU A 407 24.60 -3.82 -17.06
N LYS A 408 25.19 -2.79 -16.45
CA LYS A 408 26.62 -2.74 -16.17
C LYS A 408 27.08 -3.87 -15.23
N LYS A 409 26.32 -4.12 -14.14
CA LYS A 409 26.60 -5.21 -13.19
C LYS A 409 26.52 -6.57 -13.88
N MET A 410 25.50 -6.80 -14.70
CA MET A 410 25.30 -8.01 -15.47
C MET A 410 26.45 -8.23 -16.45
N ALA A 411 26.83 -7.20 -17.22
CA ALA A 411 27.94 -7.22 -18.17
C ALA A 411 29.26 -7.66 -17.51
N ALA A 412 29.59 -7.03 -16.38
CA ALA A 412 30.79 -7.36 -15.61
C ALA A 412 30.72 -8.81 -15.06
N ARG A 413 29.53 -9.28 -14.61
CA ARG A 413 29.39 -10.60 -14.00
C ARG A 413 29.56 -11.74 -15.00
N ILE A 414 28.98 -11.62 -16.21
CA ILE A 414 29.07 -12.64 -17.27
C ILE A 414 30.21 -12.38 -18.24
N GLN A 415 31.03 -11.35 -18.00
CA GLN A 415 32.18 -10.98 -18.83
C GLN A 415 31.82 -10.80 -20.32
N ILE A 416 30.84 -9.94 -20.60
CA ILE A 416 30.41 -9.51 -21.92
C ILE A 416 30.48 -7.97 -21.98
N ASP A 417 30.73 -7.42 -23.17
CA ASP A 417 30.70 -5.98 -23.40
C ASP A 417 29.28 -5.42 -23.06
N GLU A 418 29.26 -4.32 -22.33
CA GLU A 418 27.99 -3.68 -21.90
C GLU A 418 27.13 -3.27 -23.10
N ASN A 419 27.77 -2.79 -24.20
CA ASN A 419 27.03 -2.37 -25.38
C ASN A 419 26.36 -3.55 -26.10
N ALA A 420 26.94 -4.75 -26.03
CA ALA A 420 26.33 -5.95 -26.59
C ALA A 420 25.05 -6.30 -25.84
N ILE A 421 25.07 -6.30 -24.49
CA ILE A 421 23.87 -6.57 -23.67
C ILE A 421 22.83 -5.47 -23.88
N ARG A 422 23.25 -4.21 -23.95
CA ARG A 422 22.37 -3.07 -24.23
C ARG A 422 21.70 -3.18 -25.60
N SER A 423 22.45 -3.63 -26.61
CA SER A 423 21.91 -3.87 -27.95
C SER A 423 20.83 -4.95 -27.93
N GLU A 424 21.07 -6.08 -27.25
CA GLU A 424 20.09 -7.15 -27.10
C GLU A 424 18.85 -6.69 -26.30
N PHE A 425 19.05 -5.90 -25.24
CA PHE A 425 17.96 -5.29 -24.49
C PHE A 425 17.08 -4.39 -25.38
N ASN A 426 17.69 -3.50 -26.16
CA ASN A 426 16.96 -2.62 -27.07
C ASN A 426 16.20 -3.40 -28.15
N LYS A 427 16.80 -4.47 -28.70
CA LYS A 427 16.11 -5.37 -29.63
C LYS A 427 14.90 -6.05 -28.97
N TYR A 428 15.08 -6.52 -27.73
CA TYR A 428 13.99 -7.15 -26.99
C TYR A 428 12.82 -6.18 -26.78
N VAL A 429 13.09 -4.96 -26.30
CA VAL A 429 12.06 -3.93 -26.09
C VAL A 429 11.38 -3.53 -27.41
N ALA A 430 12.12 -3.43 -28.51
CA ALA A 430 11.56 -3.14 -29.83
C ALA A 430 10.66 -4.27 -30.35
N ALA A 431 10.99 -5.53 -30.06
CA ALA A 431 10.19 -6.69 -30.42
C ALA A 431 8.95 -6.90 -29.51
N HIS A 432 8.95 -6.31 -28.31
CA HIS A 432 7.88 -6.40 -27.33
C HIS A 432 7.41 -5.01 -26.88
N PRO A 433 6.70 -4.24 -27.76
CA PRO A 433 6.28 -2.87 -27.47
C PRO A 433 5.42 -2.75 -26.21
N GLU A 434 4.62 -3.77 -25.89
CA GLU A 434 3.79 -3.83 -24.69
C GLU A 434 4.63 -3.82 -23.39
N ALA A 435 5.79 -4.46 -23.39
CA ALA A 435 6.73 -4.40 -22.28
C ALA A 435 7.43 -3.05 -22.17
N GLY A 436 7.63 -2.34 -23.31
CA GLY A 436 8.28 -1.02 -23.39
C GLY A 436 7.32 0.16 -23.22
N GLN A 437 6.04 0.03 -23.55
CA GLN A 437 5.05 1.11 -23.42
C GLN A 437 4.82 1.56 -21.98
N GLN A 438 5.03 0.69 -21.00
CA GLN A 438 5.03 1.08 -19.59
C GLN A 438 6.26 1.93 -19.19
N GLN A 439 7.32 1.96 -19.99
CA GLN A 439 8.47 2.84 -19.78
C GLN A 439 8.27 4.26 -20.36
N VAL A 440 7.49 4.40 -21.43
CA VAL A 440 7.38 5.66 -22.19
C VAL A 440 6.43 6.67 -21.53
N THR A 441 5.45 6.22 -20.75
CA THR A 441 4.51 7.12 -20.08
C THR A 441 5.09 7.79 -18.82
N ILE A 442 6.25 7.33 -18.32
CA ILE A 442 6.89 7.88 -17.10
C ILE A 442 8.24 8.58 -17.42
N SER A 443 8.83 8.37 -18.61
CA SER A 443 10.23 8.72 -18.86
C SER A 443 10.51 10.17 -19.27
N HIS A 444 9.49 11.02 -19.45
CA HIS A 444 9.71 12.44 -19.75
C HIS A 444 9.37 13.41 -18.62
N SER A 445 8.80 12.94 -17.50
CA SER A 445 8.41 13.83 -16.39
C SER A 445 9.19 13.64 -15.09
N VAL A 446 9.76 12.45 -14.79
CA VAL A 446 10.22 12.10 -13.44
C VAL A 446 11.67 12.47 -13.14
N SER A 447 12.57 12.56 -14.14
CA SER A 447 13.99 12.82 -13.85
C SER A 447 14.38 14.30 -13.70
N GLN A 448 13.53 15.21 -14.19
CA GLN A 448 13.69 16.65 -13.90
C GLN A 448 12.72 17.15 -12.82
N GLU A 449 11.57 16.47 -12.64
CA GLU A 449 10.54 16.86 -11.68
C GLU A 449 10.85 16.47 -10.24
N ASN A 450 11.50 15.32 -9.97
CA ASN A 450 11.86 14.93 -8.59
C ASN A 450 13.01 15.72 -7.97
N ALA A 451 13.86 16.37 -8.76
CA ALA A 451 14.82 17.34 -8.25
C ALA A 451 14.15 18.68 -7.95
N ALA A 452 13.11 19.06 -8.68
CA ALA A 452 12.30 20.24 -8.45
C ALA A 452 11.26 20.03 -7.32
N ALA A 453 10.78 18.81 -7.11
CA ALA A 453 9.80 18.48 -6.06
C ALA A 453 10.38 18.49 -4.63
N ARG A 454 11.70 18.33 -4.47
CA ARG A 454 12.37 18.29 -3.16
C ARG A 454 13.13 19.54 -2.77
N GLY A 455 13.23 20.54 -3.62
CA GLY A 455 14.07 21.70 -3.35
C GLY A 455 13.48 22.99 -3.81
N GLY A 456 13.50 23.98 -2.94
CA GLY A 456 13.08 25.33 -3.17
C GLY A 456 13.65 25.94 -4.45
N GLY A 457 12.89 25.88 -5.52
CA GLY A 457 13.00 26.85 -6.58
C GLY A 457 12.62 28.23 -6.02
N PRO A 458 13.01 29.33 -6.64
CA PRO A 458 12.73 30.69 -6.16
C PRO A 458 11.23 30.96 -5.92
N ASN A 459 10.34 30.11 -6.39
CA ASN A 459 8.89 30.23 -6.30
C ASN A 459 8.22 29.27 -5.30
N ALA A 460 8.96 28.33 -4.71
CA ALA A 460 8.39 27.28 -3.85
C ALA A 460 7.58 27.85 -2.65
N VAL A 461 8.10 28.87 -2.00
CA VAL A 461 7.43 29.54 -0.87
C VAL A 461 6.15 30.25 -1.33
N SER A 462 6.14 30.82 -2.52
CA SER A 462 4.97 31.49 -3.10
C SER A 462 3.85 30.50 -3.43
N GLU A 463 4.17 29.34 -3.98
CA GLU A 463 3.22 28.25 -4.26
C GLU A 463 2.57 27.72 -2.98
N GLU A 464 3.38 27.47 -1.95
CA GLU A 464 2.91 27.00 -0.63
C GLU A 464 1.97 28.02 0.02
N ASN A 465 2.31 29.29 -0.06
CA ASN A 465 1.51 30.37 0.51
C ASN A 465 0.19 30.58 -0.23
N ILE A 466 0.15 30.39 -1.56
CA ILE A 466 -1.09 30.44 -2.36
C ILE A 466 -2.04 29.32 -1.93
N LEU A 467 -1.56 28.08 -1.85
CA LEU A 467 -2.38 26.95 -1.42
C LEU A 467 -2.90 27.12 -0.01
N ARG A 468 -2.04 27.57 0.92
CA ARG A 468 -2.43 27.85 2.29
C ARG A 468 -3.51 28.93 2.37
N PHE A 469 -3.33 30.05 1.66
CA PHE A 469 -4.28 31.15 1.66
C PHE A 469 -5.67 30.70 1.15
N LEU A 470 -5.71 29.87 0.11
CA LEU A 470 -6.97 29.34 -0.40
C LEU A 470 -7.65 28.39 0.58
N MET A 471 -6.90 27.61 1.33
CA MET A 471 -7.45 26.75 2.39
C MET A 471 -8.00 27.58 3.56
N ASP A 472 -7.39 28.72 3.87
CA ASP A 472 -7.81 29.61 4.96
C ASP A 472 -8.94 30.57 4.53
N HIS A 473 -9.04 30.88 3.24
CA HIS A 473 -9.98 31.86 2.68
C HIS A 473 -10.72 31.31 1.46
N PRO A 474 -11.59 30.28 1.61
CA PRO A 474 -12.30 29.66 0.49
C PRO A 474 -13.10 30.65 -0.37
N GLN A 475 -13.65 31.68 0.26
CA GLN A 475 -14.41 32.76 -0.40
C GLN A 475 -13.58 33.58 -1.41
N SER A 476 -12.26 33.54 -1.29
CA SER A 476 -11.36 34.29 -2.21
C SER A 476 -11.02 33.51 -3.48
N CYS A 477 -11.42 32.24 -3.59
CA CYS A 477 -11.04 31.35 -4.68
C CYS A 477 -11.45 31.90 -6.05
N THR A 478 -12.66 32.43 -6.21
CA THR A 478 -13.17 32.98 -7.47
C THR A 478 -12.33 34.17 -7.95
N ARG A 479 -11.91 35.06 -7.06
CA ARG A 479 -11.08 36.23 -7.42
C ARG A 479 -9.63 35.85 -7.72
N ILE A 480 -9.11 34.84 -7.03
CA ILE A 480 -7.72 34.41 -7.21
C ILE A 480 -7.55 33.65 -8.52
N ARG A 481 -8.51 32.81 -8.93
CA ARG A 481 -8.43 32.04 -10.18
C ARG A 481 -8.31 32.92 -11.43
N GLU A 482 -8.88 34.14 -11.40
CA GLU A 482 -8.75 35.09 -12.50
C GLU A 482 -7.33 35.63 -12.65
N LYS A 483 -6.57 35.63 -11.57
CA LYS A 483 -5.21 36.19 -11.48
C LYS A 483 -4.12 35.13 -11.51
N ILE A 484 -4.37 33.95 -10.94
CA ILE A 484 -3.41 32.85 -10.82
C ILE A 484 -3.91 31.67 -11.66
N ILE A 485 -3.22 31.40 -12.74
CA ILE A 485 -3.48 30.22 -13.58
C ILE A 485 -2.64 29.01 -13.11
N PRO A 486 -3.07 27.76 -13.32
CA PRO A 486 -2.32 26.56 -12.91
C PRO A 486 -0.87 26.53 -13.39
N GLY A 487 -0.57 27.16 -14.53
CA GLY A 487 0.78 27.29 -15.10
C GLY A 487 1.79 28.05 -14.22
N PHE A 488 1.36 28.77 -13.20
CA PHE A 488 2.26 29.43 -12.24
C PHE A 488 2.95 28.45 -11.29
N PHE A 489 2.36 27.28 -11.10
CA PHE A 489 2.95 26.26 -10.24
C PHE A 489 4.01 25.48 -11.03
N ALA A 490 5.26 25.63 -10.63
CA ALA A 490 6.37 24.82 -11.16
C ALA A 490 6.33 23.39 -10.59
N ASN A 491 5.89 23.24 -9.33
CA ASN A 491 5.71 21.95 -8.69
C ASN A 491 4.40 21.30 -9.19
N THR A 492 4.51 20.13 -9.79
CA THR A 492 3.37 19.41 -10.41
C THR A 492 2.35 18.92 -9.38
N VAL A 493 2.79 18.53 -8.18
CA VAL A 493 1.89 18.08 -7.10
C VAL A 493 1.06 19.27 -6.61
N ARG A 494 1.69 20.42 -6.34
CA ARG A 494 1.02 21.64 -5.91
C ARG A 494 0.08 22.19 -6.98
N ARG A 495 0.46 22.08 -8.26
CA ARG A 495 -0.42 22.41 -9.40
C ARG A 495 -1.69 21.58 -9.36
N ARG A 496 -1.58 20.26 -9.23
CA ARG A 496 -2.72 19.36 -9.14
C ARG A 496 -3.62 19.66 -7.94
N ILE A 497 -3.01 19.99 -6.77
CA ILE A 497 -3.77 20.42 -5.59
C ILE A 497 -4.56 21.70 -5.92
N TYR A 498 -3.92 22.69 -6.52
CA TYR A 498 -4.57 23.95 -6.93
C TYR A 498 -5.72 23.71 -7.90
N GLU A 499 -5.53 22.90 -8.95
CA GLU A 499 -6.57 22.54 -9.92
C GLU A 499 -7.77 21.85 -9.25
N LYS A 500 -7.53 20.99 -8.26
CA LYS A 500 -8.60 20.32 -7.49
C LYS A 500 -9.33 21.29 -6.58
N ILE A 501 -8.64 22.23 -5.94
CA ILE A 501 -9.30 23.31 -5.19
C ILE A 501 -10.23 24.11 -6.10
N LEU A 502 -9.78 24.50 -7.29
CA LEU A 502 -10.61 25.21 -8.26
C LEU A 502 -11.83 24.39 -8.69
N ALA A 503 -11.65 23.10 -9.00
CA ALA A 503 -12.72 22.21 -9.42
C ALA A 503 -13.81 22.05 -8.34
N VAL A 504 -13.41 21.91 -7.07
CA VAL A 504 -14.35 21.84 -5.95
C VAL A 504 -15.07 23.16 -5.74
N ALA A 505 -14.35 24.29 -5.82
CA ALA A 505 -14.93 25.63 -5.72
C ALA A 505 -15.95 25.91 -6.85
N ASP A 506 -15.69 25.45 -8.07
CA ASP A 506 -16.62 25.59 -9.21
C ASP A 506 -17.90 24.75 -9.03
N ALA A 507 -17.78 23.57 -8.40
CA ALA A 507 -18.91 22.66 -8.19
C ALA A 507 -19.82 23.07 -7.03
N GLN A 508 -19.26 23.65 -5.96
CA GLN A 508 -19.95 23.85 -4.69
C GLN A 508 -20.03 25.34 -4.23
N GLY A 509 -19.28 26.24 -4.88
CA GLY A 509 -19.15 27.65 -4.52
C GLY A 509 -18.23 27.88 -3.31
N MET A 510 -18.63 27.39 -2.14
CA MET A 510 -17.78 27.33 -0.93
C MET A 510 -17.38 25.90 -0.65
N TYR A 511 -16.16 25.67 -0.17
CA TYR A 511 -15.64 24.35 0.17
C TYR A 511 -15.07 24.31 1.58
N THR A 512 -15.07 23.13 2.17
CA THR A 512 -14.39 22.83 3.42
C THR A 512 -13.06 22.12 3.15
N THR A 513 -12.22 22.05 4.16
CA THR A 513 -10.98 21.25 4.11
C THR A 513 -11.25 19.79 3.74
N SER A 514 -12.37 19.23 4.24
CA SER A 514 -12.78 17.84 3.93
C SER A 514 -13.11 17.64 2.45
N ASP A 515 -13.76 18.62 1.84
CA ASP A 515 -14.12 18.52 0.42
C ASP A 515 -12.89 18.44 -0.46
N ILE A 516 -11.84 19.16 -0.10
CA ILE A 516 -10.56 19.10 -0.80
C ILE A 516 -9.87 17.77 -0.51
N GLN A 517 -9.73 17.36 0.76
CA GLN A 517 -9.02 16.13 1.15
C GLN A 517 -9.58 14.87 0.50
N ASN A 518 -10.92 14.77 0.39
CA ASN A 518 -11.58 13.61 -0.22
C ASN A 518 -11.27 13.43 -1.71
N ASN A 519 -10.77 14.49 -2.36
CA ASN A 519 -10.44 14.50 -3.79
C ASN A 519 -8.93 14.39 -4.07
N LEU A 520 -8.08 14.37 -3.02
CA LEU A 520 -6.63 14.29 -3.18
C LEU A 520 -6.12 12.85 -3.29
N THR A 521 -5.06 12.67 -4.07
CA THR A 521 -4.25 11.43 -4.02
C THR A 521 -3.43 11.40 -2.73
N PRO A 522 -2.88 10.23 -2.30
CA PRO A 522 -2.03 10.16 -1.11
C PRO A 522 -0.84 11.12 -1.14
N GLU A 523 -0.19 11.31 -2.29
CA GLU A 523 0.94 12.23 -2.49
C GLU A 523 0.51 13.70 -2.32
N GLU A 524 -0.63 14.06 -2.89
CA GLU A 524 -1.20 15.41 -2.80
C GLU A 524 -1.68 15.73 -1.38
N ALA A 525 -2.27 14.76 -0.69
CA ALA A 525 -2.70 14.89 0.70
C ALA A 525 -1.50 15.06 1.65
N GLU A 526 -0.39 14.34 1.41
CA GLU A 526 0.85 14.51 2.14
C GLU A 526 1.41 15.92 1.97
N GLU A 527 1.52 16.40 0.72
CA GLU A 527 2.07 17.74 0.44
C GLU A 527 1.17 18.85 1.01
N LEU A 528 -0.15 18.73 0.89
CA LEU A 528 -1.07 19.69 1.48
C LEU A 528 -0.95 19.72 3.00
N ALA A 529 -0.94 18.57 3.67
CA ALA A 529 -0.78 18.48 5.13
C ALA A 529 0.56 19.09 5.58
N ARG A 530 1.65 18.84 4.85
CA ARG A 530 2.96 19.45 5.09
C ARG A 530 2.87 20.98 5.02
N ILE A 531 2.23 21.52 3.97
CA ILE A 531 2.05 22.96 3.78
C ILE A 531 1.24 23.58 4.93
N MET A 532 0.19 22.89 5.38
CA MET A 532 -0.70 23.40 6.43
C MET A 532 -0.04 23.45 7.81
N VAL A 533 0.98 22.64 8.10
CA VAL A 533 1.72 22.66 9.39
C VAL A 533 2.99 23.51 9.38
N LEU A 534 3.39 24.08 8.23
CA LEU A 534 4.52 25.02 8.17
C LEU A 534 4.20 26.30 8.94
N GLN A 535 5.24 26.95 9.51
CA GLN A 535 5.04 28.20 10.23
C GLN A 535 4.45 29.29 9.33
N ASP A 536 3.45 30.00 9.84
CA ASP A 536 2.77 31.07 9.10
C ASP A 536 3.67 32.25 8.81
N VAL A 537 3.78 32.56 7.52
CA VAL A 537 4.02 33.95 7.10
C VAL A 537 2.63 34.55 6.88
N PRO A 538 2.26 35.67 7.50
CA PRO A 538 0.99 36.31 7.22
C PRO A 538 0.90 36.64 5.74
N VAL A 539 -0.06 36.00 5.05
CA VAL A 539 -0.31 36.20 3.61
C VAL A 539 -1.65 36.91 3.52
N ASP A 540 -1.63 38.17 3.17
CA ASP A 540 -2.82 38.91 2.77
C ASP A 540 -2.97 38.92 1.23
N GLU A 541 -4.08 39.47 0.75
CA GLU A 541 -4.34 39.54 -0.69
C GLU A 541 -3.31 40.42 -1.43
N ALA A 542 -2.71 41.40 -0.78
CA ALA A 542 -1.66 42.27 -1.35
C ALA A 542 -0.36 41.48 -1.58
N VAL A 543 0.02 40.62 -0.62
CA VAL A 543 1.17 39.71 -0.77
C VAL A 543 0.95 38.72 -1.88
N LEU A 544 -0.27 38.18 -2.04
CA LEU A 544 -0.60 37.29 -3.18
C LEU A 544 -0.48 38.01 -4.52
N LEU A 545 -0.91 39.25 -4.61
CA LEU A 545 -0.76 40.06 -5.81
C LEU A 545 0.71 40.32 -6.15
N ASP A 546 1.57 40.51 -5.18
CA ASP A 546 3.01 40.61 -5.38
C ASP A 546 3.60 39.29 -5.91
N TYR A 547 3.13 38.13 -5.42
CA TYR A 547 3.52 36.84 -5.99
C TYR A 547 3.09 36.71 -7.45
N VAL A 548 1.83 37.06 -7.80
CA VAL A 548 1.34 37.05 -9.20
C VAL A 548 2.22 37.91 -10.08
N LYS A 549 2.53 39.14 -9.61
CA LYS A 549 3.40 40.07 -10.31
C LYS A 549 4.78 39.48 -10.58
N ARG A 550 5.41 38.87 -9.58
CA ARG A 550 6.72 38.20 -9.72
C ARG A 550 6.67 37.03 -10.70
N PHE A 551 5.64 36.20 -10.61
CA PHE A 551 5.44 35.07 -11.54
C PHE A 551 5.29 35.55 -12.98
N ARG A 552 4.45 36.56 -13.20
CA ARG A 552 4.21 37.10 -14.55
C ARG A 552 5.48 37.72 -15.12
N LEU A 553 6.22 38.46 -14.32
CA LEU A 553 7.51 39.02 -14.73
C LEU A 553 8.52 37.91 -15.08
N ALA A 554 8.62 36.85 -14.28
CA ALA A 554 9.51 35.73 -14.55
C ALA A 554 9.15 34.99 -15.86
N GLU A 555 7.85 34.76 -16.12
CA GLU A 555 7.34 34.16 -17.36
C GLU A 555 7.69 35.03 -18.58
N LEU A 556 7.43 36.33 -18.48
CA LEU A 556 7.74 37.29 -19.54
C LEU A 556 9.24 37.38 -19.81
N GLN A 557 10.07 37.35 -18.78
CA GLN A 557 11.53 37.30 -18.91
C GLN A 557 11.99 36.02 -19.64
N LYS A 558 11.38 34.87 -19.33
CA LYS A 558 11.69 33.62 -20.02
C LYS A 558 11.31 33.70 -21.50
N LYS A 559 10.09 34.17 -21.81
CA LYS A 559 9.64 34.38 -23.21
C LYS A 559 10.55 35.37 -23.95
N TYR A 560 10.93 36.46 -23.29
CA TYR A 560 11.84 37.44 -23.88
C TYR A 560 13.20 36.79 -24.25
N LYS A 561 13.78 36.00 -23.36
CA LYS A 561 15.03 35.28 -23.66
C LYS A 561 14.88 34.33 -24.85
N GLU A 562 13.79 33.60 -24.94
CA GLU A 562 13.52 32.67 -26.06
C GLU A 562 13.38 33.42 -27.39
N TYR A 563 12.57 34.47 -27.43
CA TYR A 563 12.38 35.27 -28.66
C TYR A 563 13.63 36.07 -29.04
N SER A 564 14.39 36.57 -28.07
CA SER A 564 15.66 37.24 -28.30
C SER A 564 16.71 36.29 -28.89
N ALA A 565 16.79 35.04 -28.39
CA ALA A 565 17.68 34.02 -28.96
C ALA A 565 17.25 33.64 -30.41
N ARG A 566 15.94 33.53 -30.67
CA ARG A 566 15.43 33.28 -32.03
C ARG A 566 15.75 34.47 -32.97
N ALA A 567 15.55 35.69 -32.50
CA ALA A 567 15.89 36.88 -33.29
C ALA A 567 17.38 36.95 -33.63
N ALA A 568 18.25 36.61 -32.70
CA ALA A 568 19.68 36.54 -32.96
C ALA A 568 20.03 35.46 -33.99
N ALA A 569 19.42 34.28 -33.93
CA ALA A 569 19.61 33.20 -34.91
C ALA A 569 19.10 33.60 -36.30
N TYR A 570 17.90 34.20 -36.39
CA TYR A 570 17.32 34.67 -37.65
C TYR A 570 18.14 35.84 -38.28
N GLY A 571 18.71 36.72 -37.43
CA GLY A 571 19.57 37.80 -37.89
C GLY A 571 20.85 37.28 -38.56
N GLN A 572 21.45 36.21 -38.05
CA GLN A 572 22.64 35.58 -38.63
C GLN A 572 22.36 34.89 -39.97
N SER A 573 21.14 34.39 -40.20
CA SER A 573 20.74 33.70 -41.42
C SER A 573 19.96 34.57 -42.44
N ASN A 574 19.79 35.87 -42.16
CA ASN A 574 18.99 36.80 -42.95
C ASN A 574 17.54 36.28 -43.20
N ASP A 575 16.95 35.63 -42.21
CA ASP A 575 15.65 35.00 -42.29
C ASP A 575 14.52 36.03 -42.14
N PRO A 576 13.48 36.08 -43.00
CA PRO A 576 12.37 37.03 -42.90
C PRO A 576 11.62 36.98 -41.57
N ARG A 577 11.66 35.87 -40.83
CA ARG A 577 11.05 35.72 -39.49
C ARG A 577 11.71 36.58 -38.40
N LEU A 578 12.82 37.26 -38.71
CA LEU A 578 13.48 38.20 -37.80
C LEU A 578 12.55 39.35 -37.38
N VAL A 579 11.75 39.87 -38.30
CA VAL A 579 10.83 40.99 -38.02
C VAL A 579 9.76 40.58 -37.00
N ASP A 580 9.20 39.39 -37.14
CA ASP A 580 8.18 38.86 -36.23
C ASP A 580 8.78 38.58 -34.83
N ALA A 581 10.02 38.04 -34.76
CA ALA A 581 10.69 37.79 -33.52
C ALA A 581 11.03 39.09 -32.74
N LEU A 582 11.45 40.13 -33.46
CA LEU A 582 11.71 41.45 -32.86
C LEU A 582 10.40 42.15 -32.41
N ALA A 583 9.32 42.03 -33.17
CA ALA A 583 8.01 42.53 -32.78
C ALA A 583 7.51 41.87 -31.48
N ALA A 584 7.67 40.52 -31.37
CA ALA A 584 7.34 39.78 -30.16
C ALA A 584 8.20 40.23 -28.96
N CYS A 585 9.49 40.43 -29.14
CA CYS A 585 10.35 40.98 -28.10
C CYS A 585 9.90 42.34 -27.58
N LYS A 586 9.50 43.24 -28.51
CA LYS A 586 9.01 44.59 -28.14
C LYS A 586 7.70 44.47 -27.36
N GLN A 587 6.76 43.68 -27.82
CA GLN A 587 5.48 43.46 -27.12
C GLN A 587 5.70 42.91 -25.70
N ILE A 588 6.58 41.93 -25.53
CA ILE A 588 6.90 41.38 -24.23
C ILE A 588 7.51 42.44 -23.31
N LEU A 589 8.40 43.30 -23.79
CA LEU A 589 8.97 44.38 -23.03
C LEU A 589 7.93 45.40 -22.57
N GLU A 590 6.95 45.73 -23.40
CA GLU A 590 5.83 46.61 -23.04
C GLU A 590 4.94 45.97 -21.97
N GLU A 591 4.66 44.68 -22.08
CA GLU A 591 3.92 43.93 -21.05
C GLU A 591 4.71 43.87 -19.73
N MET A 592 6.01 43.65 -19.77
CA MET A 592 6.87 43.67 -18.57
C MET A 592 6.84 45.03 -17.85
N LYS A 593 6.80 46.14 -18.60
CA LYS A 593 6.66 47.51 -18.01
C LYS A 593 5.33 47.67 -17.29
N HIS A 594 4.28 47.06 -17.78
CA HIS A 594 2.96 47.13 -17.14
C HIS A 594 2.91 46.38 -15.83
N TRP A 595 3.73 45.34 -15.69
CA TRP A 595 3.83 44.54 -14.47
C TRP A 595 4.99 44.96 -13.53
N SER A 596 5.89 45.82 -13.94
CA SER A 596 6.94 46.37 -13.06
C SER A 596 6.42 47.54 -12.24
#